data_b521ebd078a2ba1f200d2b90c5adddde
#
_entry.id   b521ebd078a2ba1f200d2b90c5adddde
#
_cell.length_a   1.000
_cell.length_b   1.000
_cell.length_c   1.000
_cell.angle_alpha   90.00
_cell.angle_beta   90.00
_cell.angle_gamma   90.00
#
_symmetry.space_group_name_H-M   'P 1'
#
loop_
_entity.id
_entity.type
_entity.pdbx_description
1 polymer ?
#
loop_
_entity_poly.entity_id
_entity_poly.type
_entity_poly.pdbx_seq_one_letter_code
_entity_poly.pdbx_strand_id
1 'polypeptide(L)'
;MLDILLLRKDLGTTVERLQTRKNPQPFLNVEAFQALEAERKTLQTRTEELQAQRNQLSKQIGMLMGKGDKEGAEAAKAQVAASKVELEQSAARLDQIQAELQTLLLAVPNLPHESVPVGADDGGNVEVRRWGTPASFAFEVKDHVDVGTPLGLDFDMGVKLSGSRFTVMKGPIARLHRALAQFMLDLQTQQHGYTECYVPYAVNADSLKGTGQLPKFEGDLFAAKKGGQDGEPVPDNAALYLIPTSEVPLTNFVRDVVLQESELPMRLTAHTPCFRSEAGSYGRDTRGMIRQHQFDKVEMVQIVHPDKSYEALEEMTRHAETVLQQLGLPYRVMALCTGDMGFGAAKTYDLEVWLPAQNTYREISSVSNCEAFQARRLQARFKNAQGKNELVHTLNGSGLAVGRTLVAVLENYQQADGSVTVPEVLRPYMGGIERLAP
;
A
#
# COMPACT_ATOMS: atom_id res chain seq x y z
N MET A 1 6.12 -8.00 -2.42
CA MET A 1 7.36 -8.72 -2.04
C MET A 1 8.39 -8.53 -3.13
N LEU A 2 9.64 -8.27 -2.75
CA LEU A 2 10.73 -8.14 -3.70
C LEU A 2 10.91 -9.43 -4.53
N ASP A 3 11.34 -9.27 -5.79
CA ASP A 3 11.61 -10.42 -6.64
C ASP A 3 12.93 -11.09 -6.22
N ILE A 4 12.86 -12.35 -5.80
CA ILE A 4 14.03 -13.12 -5.41
C ILE A 4 15.04 -13.29 -6.57
N LEU A 5 14.58 -13.23 -7.83
CA LEU A 5 15.45 -13.34 -9.00
C LEU A 5 16.43 -12.17 -9.11
N LEU A 6 16.04 -10.97 -8.64
CA LEU A 6 16.94 -9.82 -8.57
C LEU A 6 18.12 -10.09 -7.62
N LEU A 7 17.82 -10.65 -6.44
CA LEU A 7 18.83 -11.02 -5.46
C LEU A 7 19.73 -12.16 -5.95
N ARG A 8 19.16 -13.13 -6.68
CA ARG A 8 19.93 -14.25 -7.26
C ARG A 8 20.84 -13.82 -8.40
N LYS A 9 20.41 -12.82 -9.18
CA LYS A 9 21.15 -12.32 -10.34
C LYS A 9 22.30 -11.39 -9.95
N ASP A 10 22.00 -10.44 -9.06
CA ASP A 10 22.97 -9.44 -8.60
C ASP A 10 22.62 -8.98 -7.17
N LEU A 11 23.14 -9.72 -6.20
CA LEU A 11 22.91 -9.46 -4.80
C LEU A 11 23.54 -8.12 -4.37
N GLY A 12 24.76 -7.82 -4.84
CA GLY A 12 25.51 -6.63 -4.45
C GLY A 12 24.76 -5.35 -4.80
N THR A 13 24.47 -5.14 -6.07
CA THR A 13 23.74 -3.95 -6.56
C THR A 13 22.34 -3.84 -5.95
N THR A 14 21.66 -4.98 -5.77
CA THR A 14 20.32 -4.97 -5.14
C THR A 14 20.39 -4.51 -3.69
N VAL A 15 21.37 -4.99 -2.93
CA VAL A 15 21.59 -4.58 -1.53
C VAL A 15 21.97 -3.11 -1.44
N GLU A 16 22.88 -2.63 -2.27
CA GLU A 16 23.29 -1.21 -2.33
C GLU A 16 22.06 -0.29 -2.56
N ARG A 17 21.20 -0.64 -3.49
CA ARG A 17 19.97 0.12 -3.75
C ARG A 17 18.98 0.07 -2.57
N LEU A 18 18.83 -1.07 -1.90
CA LEU A 18 18.02 -1.18 -0.69
C LEU A 18 18.55 -0.33 0.46
N GLN A 19 19.87 -0.21 0.58
CA GLN A 19 20.52 0.59 1.64
C GLN A 19 20.29 2.10 1.49
N THR A 20 19.85 2.58 0.33
CA THR A 20 19.48 3.99 0.15
C THR A 20 18.14 4.35 0.82
N ARG A 21 17.37 3.36 1.30
CA ARG A 21 16.07 3.59 1.94
C ARG A 21 16.23 4.00 3.42
N LYS A 22 15.17 4.61 3.96
CA LYS A 22 15.12 5.09 5.35
C LYS A 22 15.41 3.97 6.34
N ASN A 23 16.15 4.32 7.38
CA ASN A 23 16.70 3.39 8.36
C ASN A 23 17.64 2.39 7.67
N PRO A 24 18.94 2.70 7.60
CA PRO A 24 19.95 1.86 6.97
C PRO A 24 20.24 0.58 7.79
N GLN A 25 19.24 0.04 8.45
CA GLN A 25 19.31 -1.33 8.93
C GLN A 25 19.35 -2.23 7.71
N PRO A 26 20.08 -3.35 7.75
CA PRO A 26 19.99 -4.33 6.70
C PRO A 26 18.54 -4.81 6.65
N PHE A 27 17.75 -4.26 5.72
CA PHE A 27 16.38 -4.72 5.47
C PHE A 27 16.35 -6.20 5.07
N LEU A 28 17.44 -6.67 4.48
CA LEU A 28 17.68 -8.06 4.14
C LEU A 28 18.83 -8.58 5.01
N ASN A 29 18.59 -9.65 5.75
CA ASN A 29 19.70 -10.41 6.34
C ASN A 29 20.45 -11.15 5.23
N VAL A 30 21.51 -10.54 4.72
CA VAL A 30 22.29 -11.02 3.57
C VAL A 30 22.94 -12.37 3.87
N GLU A 31 23.48 -12.55 5.09
CA GLU A 31 24.13 -13.80 5.49
C GLU A 31 23.12 -14.96 5.52
N ALA A 32 21.97 -14.75 6.13
CA ALA A 32 20.90 -15.75 6.18
C ALA A 32 20.37 -16.07 4.77
N PHE A 33 20.21 -15.06 3.90
CA PHE A 33 19.80 -15.27 2.51
C PHE A 33 20.83 -16.13 1.74
N GLN A 34 22.11 -15.79 1.86
CA GLN A 34 23.18 -16.52 1.19
C GLN A 34 23.30 -17.96 1.68
N ALA A 35 23.17 -18.18 3.00
CA ALA A 35 23.20 -19.52 3.59
C ALA A 35 22.04 -20.39 3.07
N LEU A 36 20.81 -19.87 3.09
CA LEU A 36 19.62 -20.58 2.58
C LEU A 36 19.72 -20.87 1.07
N GLU A 37 20.20 -19.93 0.27
CA GLU A 37 20.39 -20.14 -1.16
C GLU A 37 21.52 -21.15 -1.47
N ALA A 38 22.59 -21.19 -0.70
CA ALA A 38 23.64 -22.20 -0.83
C ALA A 38 23.10 -23.60 -0.49
N GLU A 39 22.38 -23.73 0.63
CA GLU A 39 21.74 -24.99 1.04
C GLU A 39 20.72 -25.45 -0.02
N ARG A 40 19.87 -24.54 -0.50
CA ARG A 40 18.88 -24.85 -1.55
C ARG A 40 19.54 -25.40 -2.81
N LYS A 41 20.62 -24.76 -3.29
CA LYS A 41 21.35 -25.23 -4.48
C LYS A 41 21.92 -26.63 -4.28
N THR A 42 22.57 -26.85 -3.14
CA THR A 42 23.15 -28.16 -2.80
C THR A 42 22.08 -29.26 -2.77
N LEU A 43 20.98 -29.01 -2.07
CA LEU A 43 19.87 -29.97 -1.99
C LEU A 43 19.20 -30.20 -3.35
N GLN A 44 19.03 -29.17 -4.15
CA GLN A 44 18.44 -29.30 -5.49
C GLN A 44 19.32 -30.17 -6.40
N THR A 45 20.64 -29.92 -6.45
CA THR A 45 21.58 -30.74 -7.20
C THR A 45 21.55 -32.20 -6.72
N ARG A 46 21.57 -32.40 -5.39
CA ARG A 46 21.49 -33.73 -4.81
C ARG A 46 20.18 -34.46 -5.14
N THR A 47 19.08 -33.76 -5.13
CA THR A 47 17.76 -34.27 -5.51
C THR A 47 17.74 -34.73 -6.97
N GLU A 48 18.30 -33.94 -7.88
CA GLU A 48 18.40 -34.27 -9.30
C GLU A 48 19.27 -35.51 -9.54
N GLU A 49 20.41 -35.60 -8.85
CA GLU A 49 21.29 -36.79 -8.87
C GLU A 49 20.57 -38.04 -8.39
N LEU A 50 19.89 -37.96 -7.24
CA LEU A 50 19.14 -39.09 -6.67
C LEU A 50 17.98 -39.53 -7.57
N GLN A 51 17.29 -38.60 -8.22
CA GLN A 51 16.24 -38.91 -9.20
C GLN A 51 16.80 -39.64 -10.42
N ALA A 52 17.93 -39.17 -10.95
CA ALA A 52 18.62 -39.82 -12.06
C ALA A 52 19.08 -41.21 -11.69
N GLN A 53 19.71 -41.36 -10.53
CA GLN A 53 20.15 -42.68 -9.99
C GLN A 53 18.99 -43.65 -9.76
N ARG A 54 17.90 -43.16 -9.17
CA ARG A 54 16.68 -43.98 -8.99
C ARG A 54 16.12 -44.48 -10.31
N ASN A 55 16.08 -43.62 -11.34
CA ASN A 55 15.59 -44.00 -12.66
C ASN A 55 16.49 -45.07 -13.31
N GLN A 56 17.82 -44.95 -13.13
CA GLN A 56 18.79 -45.93 -13.62
C GLN A 56 18.64 -47.28 -12.90
N LEU A 57 18.55 -47.25 -11.55
CA LEU A 57 18.35 -48.44 -10.74
C LEU A 57 17.03 -49.16 -11.07
N SER A 58 15.96 -48.43 -11.33
CA SER A 58 14.67 -48.98 -11.74
C SER A 58 14.75 -49.74 -13.06
N LYS A 59 15.53 -49.22 -14.04
CA LYS A 59 15.80 -49.96 -15.27
C LYS A 59 16.66 -51.20 -15.06
N GLN A 60 17.66 -51.08 -14.17
CA GLN A 60 18.55 -52.19 -13.81
C GLN A 60 17.78 -53.34 -13.12
N ILE A 61 16.86 -53.04 -12.22
CA ILE A 61 15.99 -54.02 -11.57
C ILE A 61 15.23 -54.86 -12.62
N GLY A 62 14.65 -54.17 -13.63
CA GLY A 62 13.95 -54.86 -14.73
C GLY A 62 14.85 -55.82 -15.50
N MET A 63 16.10 -55.43 -15.79
CA MET A 63 17.09 -56.26 -16.46
C MET A 63 17.55 -57.45 -15.62
N LEU A 64 17.83 -57.24 -14.33
CA LEU A 64 18.25 -58.30 -13.40
C LEU A 64 17.16 -59.34 -13.21
N MET A 65 15.91 -58.87 -13.03
CA MET A 65 14.76 -59.80 -12.92
C MET A 65 14.59 -60.63 -14.20
N GLY A 66 14.76 -60.03 -15.38
CA GLY A 66 14.69 -60.73 -16.67
C GLY A 66 15.78 -61.77 -16.85
N LYS A 67 16.94 -61.60 -16.18
CA LYS A 67 18.06 -62.53 -16.18
C LYS A 67 18.01 -63.57 -15.07
N GLY A 68 17.02 -63.51 -14.18
CA GLY A 68 16.89 -64.39 -13.03
C GLY A 68 17.80 -64.10 -11.85
N ASP A 69 18.53 -62.98 -11.87
CA ASP A 69 19.39 -62.51 -10.78
C ASP A 69 18.55 -61.84 -9.69
N LYS A 70 18.04 -62.64 -8.78
CA LYS A 70 17.20 -62.20 -7.67
C LYS A 70 17.96 -61.42 -6.61
N GLU A 71 19.21 -61.82 -6.33
CA GLU A 71 20.03 -61.16 -5.31
C GLU A 71 20.44 -59.74 -5.74
N GLY A 72 20.88 -59.58 -6.97
CA GLY A 72 21.18 -58.27 -7.57
C GLY A 72 19.95 -57.38 -7.64
N ALA A 73 18.79 -57.97 -7.97
CA ALA A 73 17.54 -57.19 -8.01
C ALA A 73 17.11 -56.70 -6.60
N GLU A 74 17.26 -57.51 -5.56
CA GLU A 74 16.95 -57.09 -4.19
C GLU A 74 17.92 -56.04 -3.66
N ALA A 75 19.21 -56.13 -3.98
CA ALA A 75 20.18 -55.11 -3.65
C ALA A 75 19.86 -53.76 -4.34
N ALA A 76 19.48 -53.78 -5.61
CA ALA A 76 19.04 -52.59 -6.33
C ALA A 76 17.72 -52.00 -5.78
N LYS A 77 16.76 -52.80 -5.37
CA LYS A 77 15.54 -52.35 -4.69
C LYS A 77 15.83 -51.68 -3.35
N ALA A 78 16.77 -52.23 -2.55
CA ALA A 78 17.19 -51.63 -1.29
C ALA A 78 17.79 -50.22 -1.51
N GLN A 79 18.61 -50.05 -2.59
CA GLN A 79 19.14 -48.73 -2.96
C GLN A 79 18.05 -47.76 -3.41
N VAL A 80 17.07 -48.20 -4.17
CA VAL A 80 15.89 -47.38 -4.53
C VAL A 80 15.11 -46.98 -3.29
N ALA A 81 14.93 -47.87 -2.32
CA ALA A 81 14.23 -47.55 -1.07
C ALA A 81 15.00 -46.50 -0.24
N ALA A 82 16.34 -46.61 -0.14
CA ALA A 82 17.20 -45.65 0.52
C ALA A 82 17.14 -44.29 -0.17
N SER A 83 17.23 -44.27 -1.51
CA SER A 83 17.11 -43.00 -2.30
C SER A 83 15.75 -42.35 -2.14
N LYS A 84 14.67 -43.13 -1.95
CA LYS A 84 13.34 -42.59 -1.70
C LYS A 84 13.27 -41.82 -0.39
N VAL A 85 13.83 -42.36 0.69
CA VAL A 85 13.86 -41.71 2.01
C VAL A 85 14.64 -40.38 1.93
N GLU A 86 15.81 -40.41 1.29
CA GLU A 86 16.64 -39.18 1.12
C GLU A 86 15.92 -38.12 0.27
N LEU A 87 15.21 -38.52 -0.79
CA LEU A 87 14.37 -37.62 -1.60
C LEU A 87 13.25 -36.98 -0.81
N GLU A 88 12.56 -37.73 0.04
CA GLU A 88 11.47 -37.22 0.90
C GLU A 88 12.02 -36.22 1.93
N GLN A 89 13.17 -36.50 2.54
CA GLN A 89 13.84 -35.55 3.46
C GLN A 89 14.30 -34.29 2.75
N SER A 90 14.87 -34.41 1.57
CA SER A 90 15.32 -33.27 0.76
C SER A 90 14.14 -32.40 0.32
N ALA A 91 13.03 -33.01 -0.08
CA ALA A 91 11.82 -32.26 -0.44
C ALA A 91 11.27 -31.48 0.75
N ALA A 92 11.14 -32.10 1.92
CA ALA A 92 10.68 -31.43 3.14
C ALA A 92 11.60 -30.26 3.54
N ARG A 93 12.92 -30.44 3.42
CA ARG A 93 13.87 -29.37 3.72
C ARG A 93 13.83 -28.23 2.69
N LEU A 94 13.65 -28.55 1.40
CA LEU A 94 13.45 -27.53 0.35
C LEU A 94 12.20 -26.70 0.58
N ASP A 95 11.09 -27.30 1.02
CA ASP A 95 9.86 -26.60 1.39
C ASP A 95 10.09 -25.66 2.57
N GLN A 96 10.84 -26.09 3.59
CA GLN A 96 11.22 -25.26 4.73
C GLN A 96 12.09 -24.07 4.30
N ILE A 97 13.11 -24.30 3.46
CA ILE A 97 13.97 -23.24 2.93
C ILE A 97 13.13 -22.22 2.14
N GLN A 98 12.16 -22.69 1.35
CA GLN A 98 11.27 -21.80 0.61
C GLN A 98 10.44 -20.92 1.56
N ALA A 99 9.92 -21.46 2.64
CA ALA A 99 9.17 -20.72 3.66
C ALA A 99 10.06 -19.71 4.41
N GLU A 100 11.30 -20.10 4.75
CA GLU A 100 12.28 -19.22 5.40
C GLU A 100 12.68 -18.04 4.47
N LEU A 101 12.96 -18.32 3.19
CA LEU A 101 13.25 -17.29 2.18
C LEU A 101 12.06 -16.34 2.00
N GLN A 102 10.85 -16.87 1.96
CA GLN A 102 9.64 -16.04 1.86
C GLN A 102 9.49 -15.12 3.09
N THR A 103 9.75 -15.64 4.28
CA THR A 103 9.69 -14.86 5.53
C THR A 103 10.73 -13.71 5.50
N LEU A 104 11.95 -13.99 5.07
CA LEU A 104 12.97 -12.95 4.89
C LEU A 104 12.52 -11.86 3.92
N LEU A 105 11.99 -12.26 2.76
CA LEU A 105 11.58 -11.33 1.71
C LEU A 105 10.35 -10.50 2.07
N LEU A 106 9.46 -11.01 2.94
CA LEU A 106 8.30 -10.25 3.41
C LEU A 106 8.69 -9.01 4.24
N ALA A 107 9.86 -9.03 4.88
CA ALA A 107 10.38 -7.91 5.64
C ALA A 107 11.15 -6.88 4.80
N VAL A 108 11.45 -7.18 3.53
CA VAL A 108 12.25 -6.34 2.63
C VAL A 108 11.34 -5.37 1.85
N PRO A 109 11.64 -4.06 1.83
CA PRO A 109 10.87 -3.08 1.05
C PRO A 109 11.09 -3.27 -0.46
N ASN A 110 10.27 -2.59 -1.26
CA ASN A 110 10.47 -2.54 -2.71
C ASN A 110 11.75 -1.76 -3.07
N LEU A 111 12.34 -2.09 -4.22
CA LEU A 111 13.48 -1.33 -4.75
C LEU A 111 13.04 0.03 -5.27
N PRO A 112 13.76 1.11 -4.94
CA PRO A 112 13.55 2.40 -5.58
C PRO A 112 13.79 2.29 -7.10
N HIS A 113 12.95 2.93 -7.90
CA HIS A 113 13.21 3.10 -9.32
C HIS A 113 14.44 3.99 -9.54
N GLU A 114 15.17 3.81 -10.63
CA GLU A 114 16.40 4.54 -10.91
C GLU A 114 16.25 6.06 -10.98
N SER A 115 15.04 6.55 -11.33
CA SER A 115 14.72 7.99 -11.38
C SER A 115 14.38 8.61 -10.03
N VAL A 116 14.41 7.84 -8.94
CA VAL A 116 14.10 8.33 -7.59
C VAL A 116 15.34 9.04 -7.02
N PRO A 117 15.21 10.28 -6.52
CA PRO A 117 16.34 10.97 -5.89
C PRO A 117 16.80 10.21 -4.64
N VAL A 118 18.12 10.13 -4.47
CA VAL A 118 18.72 9.53 -3.26
C VAL A 118 18.73 10.57 -2.14
N GLY A 119 18.18 10.21 -1.00
CA GLY A 119 18.12 11.07 0.20
C GLY A 119 17.82 10.25 1.45
N ALA A 120 18.15 10.80 2.62
CA ALA A 120 17.98 10.12 3.91
C ALA A 120 16.58 10.29 4.51
N ASP A 121 15.95 11.41 4.27
CA ASP A 121 14.65 11.83 4.83
C ASP A 121 13.94 12.81 3.89
N ASP A 122 12.84 13.41 4.37
CA ASP A 122 12.03 14.38 3.63
C ASP A 122 12.80 15.61 3.11
N GLY A 123 13.93 15.94 3.73
CA GLY A 123 14.85 16.98 3.23
C GLY A 123 15.48 16.64 1.87
N GLY A 124 15.50 15.38 1.47
CA GLY A 124 15.97 14.91 0.17
C GLY A 124 14.90 14.88 -0.93
N ASN A 125 13.66 15.22 -0.62
CA ASN A 125 12.57 15.27 -1.58
C ASN A 125 12.76 16.43 -2.58
N VAL A 126 12.34 16.23 -3.82
CA VAL A 126 12.55 17.21 -4.91
C VAL A 126 11.21 17.75 -5.39
N GLU A 127 11.06 19.08 -5.37
CA GLU A 127 9.90 19.74 -5.97
C GLU A 127 9.94 19.57 -7.49
N VAL A 128 8.88 18.93 -8.03
CA VAL A 128 8.76 18.67 -9.48
C VAL A 128 8.02 19.82 -10.18
N ARG A 129 6.95 20.30 -9.57
CA ARG A 129 6.11 21.39 -10.08
C ARG A 129 5.26 22.01 -8.97
N ARG A 130 4.73 23.17 -9.25
CA ARG A 130 3.87 23.96 -8.36
C ARG A 130 2.72 24.55 -9.15
N TRP A 131 1.57 24.71 -8.50
CA TRP A 131 0.40 25.36 -9.07
C TRP A 131 -0.25 26.32 -8.07
N GLY A 132 -0.77 27.41 -8.58
CA GLY A 132 -1.44 28.44 -7.80
C GLY A 132 -0.46 29.30 -6.99
N THR A 133 -0.96 30.42 -6.49
CA THR A 133 -0.20 31.34 -5.64
C THR A 133 -0.90 31.44 -4.29
N PRO A 134 -0.20 31.24 -3.16
CA PRO A 134 -0.74 31.50 -1.84
C PRO A 134 -1.37 32.90 -1.75
N ALA A 135 -2.61 32.95 -1.23
CA ALA A 135 -3.29 34.22 -1.02
C ALA A 135 -2.63 35.03 0.10
N SER A 136 -2.59 36.35 -0.06
CA SER A 136 -2.26 37.28 1.02
C SER A 136 -3.55 37.74 1.71
N PHE A 137 -3.52 37.79 3.03
CA PHE A 137 -4.67 38.23 3.84
C PHE A 137 -4.37 39.61 4.43
N ALA A 138 -5.38 40.49 4.44
CA ALA A 138 -5.30 41.80 5.11
C ALA A 138 -5.66 41.75 6.61
N PHE A 139 -5.77 40.54 7.16
CA PHE A 139 -6.10 40.26 8.56
C PHE A 139 -5.23 39.10 9.10
N GLU A 140 -5.20 38.92 10.39
CA GLU A 140 -4.49 37.82 11.04
C GLU A 140 -5.15 36.48 10.70
N VAL A 141 -4.38 35.59 10.06
CA VAL A 141 -4.82 34.25 9.65
C VAL A 141 -4.92 33.36 10.87
N LYS A 142 -6.06 32.68 11.03
CA LYS A 142 -6.30 31.68 12.07
C LYS A 142 -6.10 30.27 11.52
N ASP A 143 -5.71 29.35 12.38
CA ASP A 143 -5.66 27.95 12.01
C ASP A 143 -7.08 27.33 11.91
N HIS A 144 -7.16 26.15 11.30
CA HIS A 144 -8.43 25.48 11.07
C HIS A 144 -9.18 25.10 12.37
N VAL A 145 -8.52 25.03 13.52
CA VAL A 145 -9.17 24.79 14.82
C VAL A 145 -9.96 26.02 15.23
N ASP A 146 -9.31 27.19 15.20
CA ASP A 146 -9.92 28.45 15.60
C ASP A 146 -10.99 28.91 14.61
N VAL A 147 -10.82 28.64 13.31
CA VAL A 147 -11.85 28.89 12.28
C VAL A 147 -13.00 27.88 12.38
N GLY A 148 -12.71 26.62 12.54
CA GLY A 148 -13.69 25.55 12.42
C GLY A 148 -14.54 25.30 13.67
N THR A 149 -13.98 25.57 14.86
CA THR A 149 -14.71 25.35 16.12
C THR A 149 -16.05 26.11 16.19
N PRO A 150 -16.10 27.41 15.88
CA PRO A 150 -17.37 28.14 15.82
C PRO A 150 -18.34 27.64 14.74
N LEU A 151 -17.82 26.97 13.71
CA LEU A 151 -18.59 26.44 12.58
C LEU A 151 -19.03 24.97 12.79
N GLY A 152 -18.60 24.30 13.88
CA GLY A 152 -19.05 22.97 14.25
C GLY A 152 -18.00 21.88 14.35
N LEU A 153 -16.68 22.20 14.30
CA LEU A 153 -15.64 21.25 14.73
C LEU A 153 -15.68 21.10 16.25
N ASP A 154 -15.70 19.86 16.75
CA ASP A 154 -15.80 19.55 18.17
C ASP A 154 -14.79 18.48 18.57
N PHE A 155 -13.64 18.94 19.02
CA PHE A 155 -12.54 18.08 19.48
C PHE A 155 -12.81 17.50 20.87
N ASP A 156 -13.46 18.26 21.76
CA ASP A 156 -13.78 17.80 23.12
C ASP A 156 -14.75 16.62 23.10
N MET A 157 -15.75 16.68 22.20
CA MET A 157 -16.65 15.55 22.00
C MET A 157 -15.92 14.36 21.39
N GLY A 158 -14.97 14.57 20.48
CA GLY A 158 -14.11 13.50 19.93
C GLY A 158 -13.33 12.81 21.04
N VAL A 159 -12.70 13.57 21.91
CA VAL A 159 -11.97 13.03 23.09
C VAL A 159 -12.91 12.27 24.02
N LYS A 160 -14.10 12.81 24.28
CA LYS A 160 -15.10 12.16 25.14
C LYS A 160 -15.57 10.81 24.61
N LEU A 161 -15.73 10.69 23.29
CA LEU A 161 -16.25 9.47 22.64
C LEU A 161 -15.18 8.40 22.44
N SER A 162 -13.96 8.80 22.08
CA SER A 162 -12.95 7.84 21.59
C SER A 162 -11.50 8.14 22.02
N GLY A 163 -11.26 9.27 22.68
CA GLY A 163 -9.92 9.70 23.07
C GLY A 163 -9.32 10.74 22.12
N SER A 164 -8.03 11.03 22.32
CA SER A 164 -7.30 11.99 21.49
C SER A 164 -7.27 11.56 20.01
N ARG A 165 -7.06 12.54 19.11
CA ARG A 165 -6.98 12.32 17.65
C ARG A 165 -8.27 11.78 17.02
N PHE A 166 -9.42 12.00 17.67
CA PHE A 166 -10.75 11.85 17.09
C PHE A 166 -11.46 13.20 17.11
N THR A 167 -12.27 13.44 16.08
CA THR A 167 -12.98 14.72 15.91
C THR A 167 -14.43 14.46 15.59
N VAL A 168 -15.34 15.22 16.21
CA VAL A 168 -16.75 15.28 15.84
C VAL A 168 -16.97 16.52 14.99
N MET A 169 -17.79 16.39 13.96
CA MET A 169 -18.23 17.48 13.10
C MET A 169 -19.75 17.64 13.19
N LYS A 170 -20.22 18.88 13.29
CA LYS A 170 -21.64 19.18 13.39
C LYS A 170 -22.05 20.26 12.38
N GLY A 171 -23.34 20.24 11.97
CA GLY A 171 -23.92 21.28 11.14
C GLY A 171 -23.20 21.55 9.82
N PRO A 172 -22.86 22.81 9.54
CA PRO A 172 -22.25 23.20 8.26
C PRO A 172 -20.93 22.51 7.96
N ILE A 173 -20.08 22.29 8.97
CA ILE A 173 -18.80 21.61 8.81
C ILE A 173 -18.99 20.14 8.40
N ALA A 174 -19.90 19.43 9.03
CA ALA A 174 -20.21 18.05 8.68
C ALA A 174 -20.72 17.96 7.23
N ARG A 175 -21.53 18.93 6.80
CA ARG A 175 -22.00 19.02 5.42
C ARG A 175 -20.86 19.33 4.45
N LEU A 176 -19.97 20.25 4.79
CA LEU A 176 -18.82 20.59 3.95
C LEU A 176 -17.86 19.40 3.80
N HIS A 177 -17.60 18.66 4.88
CA HIS A 177 -16.80 17.43 4.83
C HIS A 177 -17.41 16.40 3.87
N ARG A 178 -18.72 16.16 3.97
CA ARG A 178 -19.43 15.26 3.05
C ARG A 178 -19.42 15.78 1.61
N ALA A 179 -19.59 17.10 1.41
CA ALA A 179 -19.56 17.72 0.09
C ALA A 179 -18.18 17.55 -0.59
N LEU A 180 -17.09 17.69 0.16
CA LEU A 180 -15.75 17.42 -0.32
C LEU A 180 -15.57 15.97 -0.77
N ALA A 181 -16.02 15.01 0.05
CA ALA A 181 -15.92 13.59 -0.30
C ALA A 181 -16.74 13.25 -1.56
N GLN A 182 -17.97 13.75 -1.67
CA GLN A 182 -18.81 13.54 -2.85
C GLN A 182 -18.21 14.17 -4.10
N PHE A 183 -17.74 15.42 -4.02
CA PHE A 183 -17.08 16.11 -5.12
C PHE A 183 -15.87 15.34 -5.62
N MET A 184 -15.00 14.90 -4.71
CA MET A 184 -13.81 14.10 -5.06
C MET A 184 -14.21 12.79 -5.77
N LEU A 185 -15.19 12.08 -5.23
CA LEU A 185 -15.63 10.80 -5.78
C LEU A 185 -16.26 10.96 -7.16
N ASP A 186 -17.12 11.97 -7.34
CA ASP A 186 -17.74 12.30 -8.62
C ASP A 186 -16.70 12.69 -9.67
N LEU A 187 -15.68 13.44 -9.29
CA LEU A 187 -14.59 13.83 -10.18
C LEU A 187 -13.83 12.60 -10.68
N GLN A 188 -13.47 11.67 -9.79
CA GLN A 188 -12.74 10.46 -10.16
C GLN A 188 -13.56 9.54 -11.05
N THR A 189 -14.86 9.41 -10.78
CA THR A 189 -15.74 8.50 -11.54
C THR A 189 -16.17 9.08 -12.88
N GLN A 190 -16.55 10.37 -12.91
CA GLN A 190 -17.15 10.99 -14.11
C GLN A 190 -16.11 11.55 -15.07
N GLN A 191 -14.97 12.04 -14.59
CA GLN A 191 -13.94 12.66 -15.44
C GLN A 191 -12.73 11.77 -15.66
N HIS A 192 -12.34 10.96 -14.66
CA HIS A 192 -11.11 10.18 -14.72
C HIS A 192 -11.33 8.68 -14.97
N GLY A 193 -12.59 8.25 -15.10
CA GLY A 193 -12.96 6.90 -15.53
C GLY A 193 -12.69 5.80 -14.49
N TYR A 194 -12.68 6.15 -13.20
CA TYR A 194 -12.62 5.15 -12.14
C TYR A 194 -14.00 4.54 -11.89
N THR A 195 -14.01 3.24 -11.58
CA THR A 195 -15.20 2.55 -11.09
C THR A 195 -15.32 2.77 -9.60
N GLU A 196 -16.44 3.34 -9.17
CA GLU A 196 -16.77 3.48 -7.74
C GLU A 196 -17.03 2.12 -7.11
N CYS A 197 -16.44 1.88 -5.95
CA CYS A 197 -16.59 0.67 -5.18
C CYS A 197 -17.04 0.97 -3.75
N TYR A 198 -17.97 0.19 -3.25
CA TYR A 198 -18.26 0.09 -1.82
C TYR A 198 -17.58 -1.16 -1.28
N VAL A 199 -16.71 -1.00 -0.28
CA VAL A 199 -15.84 -2.06 0.22
C VAL A 199 -16.00 -2.26 1.73
N PRO A 200 -15.67 -3.44 2.27
CA PRO A 200 -15.61 -3.66 3.72
C PRO A 200 -14.56 -2.75 4.38
N TYR A 201 -14.91 -2.18 5.54
CA TYR A 201 -13.96 -1.39 6.36
C TYR A 201 -13.21 -2.26 7.38
N ALA A 202 -13.67 -3.47 7.61
CA ALA A 202 -12.99 -4.49 8.40
C ALA A 202 -12.56 -5.63 7.49
N VAL A 203 -11.27 -5.91 7.44
CA VAL A 203 -10.66 -6.89 6.53
C VAL A 203 -9.89 -7.96 7.30
N ASN A 204 -9.67 -9.11 6.67
CA ASN A 204 -8.82 -10.16 7.21
C ASN A 204 -7.32 -9.85 7.03
N ALA A 205 -6.48 -10.60 7.75
CA ALA A 205 -5.04 -10.45 7.71
C ALA A 205 -4.44 -10.67 6.32
N ASP A 206 -5.02 -11.55 5.51
CA ASP A 206 -4.50 -11.86 4.17
C ASP A 206 -4.64 -10.67 3.21
N SER A 207 -5.69 -9.87 3.37
CA SER A 207 -5.85 -8.63 2.61
C SER A 207 -4.74 -7.63 2.92
N LEU A 208 -4.36 -7.51 4.19
CA LEU A 208 -3.27 -6.62 4.64
C LEU A 208 -1.87 -7.15 4.27
N LYS A 209 -1.69 -8.49 4.23
CA LYS A 209 -0.46 -9.09 3.70
C LYS A 209 -0.29 -8.81 2.21
N GLY A 210 -1.38 -8.87 1.46
CA GLY A 210 -1.39 -8.60 0.02
C GLY A 210 -0.86 -7.23 -0.35
N THR A 211 -1.25 -6.20 0.38
CA THR A 211 -0.82 -4.81 0.16
C THR A 211 0.41 -4.39 0.96
N GLY A 212 0.89 -5.24 1.89
CA GLY A 212 2.18 -5.07 2.56
C GLY A 212 2.15 -4.42 3.94
N GLN A 213 0.97 -4.18 4.52
CA GLN A 213 0.86 -3.69 5.90
C GLN A 213 1.27 -4.78 6.91
N LEU A 214 0.89 -6.03 6.65
CA LEU A 214 1.34 -7.15 7.45
C LEU A 214 2.49 -7.92 6.77
N PRO A 215 3.37 -8.54 7.55
CA PRO A 215 3.39 -8.59 9.02
C PRO A 215 4.06 -7.39 9.70
N LYS A 216 4.77 -6.54 8.96
CA LYS A 216 5.73 -5.57 9.50
C LYS A 216 5.09 -4.41 10.29
N PHE A 217 3.91 -3.94 9.87
CA PHE A 217 3.27 -2.73 10.38
C PHE A 217 2.00 -3.01 11.19
N GLU A 218 1.93 -4.14 11.87
CA GLU A 218 0.77 -4.50 12.70
C GLU A 218 0.51 -3.46 13.80
N GLY A 219 1.57 -2.85 14.36
CA GLY A 219 1.45 -1.80 15.36
C GLY A 219 0.74 -0.52 14.89
N ASP A 220 0.64 -0.29 13.58
CA ASP A 220 -0.05 0.85 12.99
C ASP A 220 -1.54 0.59 12.73
N LEU A 221 -2.02 -0.63 12.98
CA LEU A 221 -3.39 -1.06 12.68
C LEU A 221 -4.28 -1.05 13.92
N PHE A 222 -5.57 -0.80 13.70
CA PHE A 222 -6.61 -1.10 14.67
C PHE A 222 -7.11 -2.54 14.42
N ALA A 223 -6.96 -3.41 15.42
CA ALA A 223 -7.54 -4.75 15.41
C ALA A 223 -8.94 -4.73 16.04
N ALA A 224 -9.87 -5.48 15.44
CA ALA A 224 -11.23 -5.65 15.92
C ALA A 224 -11.52 -7.12 16.22
N LYS A 225 -12.20 -7.40 17.31
CA LYS A 225 -12.72 -8.74 17.61
C LYS A 225 -14.18 -8.83 17.17
N LYS A 226 -14.48 -9.86 16.40
CA LYS A 226 -15.86 -10.19 16.08
C LYS A 226 -16.54 -10.74 17.36
N GLY A 227 -17.73 -10.26 17.70
CA GLY A 227 -18.51 -10.79 18.81
C GLY A 227 -18.85 -12.27 18.59
N GLY A 228 -18.85 -13.07 19.66
CA GLY A 228 -19.28 -14.48 19.59
C GLY A 228 -20.77 -14.58 19.27
N GLN A 229 -21.16 -15.67 18.59
CA GLN A 229 -22.56 -16.07 18.45
C GLN A 229 -22.90 -17.08 19.51
N ASP A 230 -24.05 -16.97 20.15
CA ASP A 230 -24.65 -17.95 21.07
C ASP A 230 -23.74 -18.42 22.22
N GLY A 231 -22.88 -17.52 22.75
CA GLY A 231 -22.03 -17.82 23.91
C GLY A 231 -20.76 -18.61 23.60
N GLU A 232 -20.47 -18.89 22.34
CA GLU A 232 -19.20 -19.50 21.95
C GLU A 232 -18.07 -18.48 21.99
N PRO A 233 -16.89 -18.84 22.53
CA PRO A 233 -15.72 -17.96 22.52
C PRO A 233 -15.28 -17.70 21.08
N VAL A 234 -15.01 -16.44 20.74
CA VAL A 234 -14.40 -16.08 19.45
C VAL A 234 -12.99 -16.66 19.40
N PRO A 235 -12.63 -17.42 18.37
CA PRO A 235 -11.27 -17.91 18.21
C PRO A 235 -10.26 -16.76 18.21
N ASP A 236 -9.12 -16.91 18.88
CA ASP A 236 -8.09 -15.86 18.96
C ASP A 236 -7.52 -15.45 17.59
N ASN A 237 -7.62 -16.33 16.59
CA ASN A 237 -7.19 -16.10 15.21
C ASN A 237 -8.26 -15.46 14.31
N ALA A 238 -9.45 -15.13 14.82
CA ALA A 238 -10.53 -14.49 14.06
C ALA A 238 -10.43 -12.95 14.07
N ALA A 239 -9.25 -12.39 14.26
CA ALA A 239 -9.05 -10.95 14.24
C ALA A 239 -9.35 -10.38 12.85
N LEU A 240 -10.21 -9.36 12.82
CA LEU A 240 -10.37 -8.45 11.71
C LEU A 240 -9.59 -7.17 12.03
N TYR A 241 -9.19 -6.45 11.00
CA TYR A 241 -8.50 -5.18 11.12
C TYR A 241 -9.33 -4.09 10.45
N LEU A 242 -9.42 -2.93 11.07
CA LEU A 242 -9.98 -1.75 10.42
C LEU A 242 -9.00 -1.27 9.36
N ILE A 243 -9.50 -0.93 8.18
CA ILE A 243 -8.64 -0.55 7.04
C ILE A 243 -7.88 0.75 7.32
N PRO A 244 -6.56 0.82 7.10
CA PRO A 244 -5.80 2.07 7.17
C PRO A 244 -5.98 2.92 5.90
N THR A 245 -6.51 2.32 4.84
CA THR A 245 -6.77 2.90 3.51
C THR A 245 -7.62 1.93 2.71
N SER A 246 -8.49 2.43 1.85
CA SER A 246 -9.24 1.57 0.92
C SER A 246 -8.36 0.97 -0.21
N GLU A 247 -7.11 1.37 -0.33
CA GLU A 247 -6.11 0.63 -1.12
C GLU A 247 -6.14 -0.86 -0.79
N VAL A 248 -6.26 -1.21 0.51
CA VAL A 248 -6.25 -2.61 0.96
C VAL A 248 -7.36 -3.43 0.30
N PRO A 249 -8.66 -3.14 0.50
CA PRO A 249 -9.70 -3.91 -0.15
C PRO A 249 -9.69 -3.77 -1.67
N LEU A 250 -9.46 -2.59 -2.23
CA LEU A 250 -9.49 -2.37 -3.68
C LEU A 250 -8.41 -3.17 -4.42
N THR A 251 -7.18 -3.16 -3.93
CA THR A 251 -6.08 -3.90 -4.56
C THR A 251 -6.28 -5.42 -4.44
N ASN A 252 -6.96 -5.89 -3.40
CA ASN A 252 -7.30 -7.30 -3.23
C ASN A 252 -8.37 -7.83 -4.19
N PHE A 253 -9.02 -6.99 -5.01
CA PHE A 253 -9.94 -7.46 -6.07
C PHE A 253 -9.25 -8.41 -7.04
N VAL A 254 -7.94 -8.28 -7.20
CA VAL A 254 -7.14 -9.13 -8.09
C VAL A 254 -6.30 -10.19 -7.37
N ARG A 255 -6.54 -10.41 -6.05
CA ARG A 255 -5.85 -11.47 -5.31
C ARG A 255 -6.22 -12.85 -5.86
N ASP A 256 -5.18 -13.65 -6.20
CA ASP A 256 -5.29 -14.99 -6.80
C ASP A 256 -6.03 -15.01 -8.16
N VAL A 257 -6.06 -13.85 -8.86
CA VAL A 257 -6.74 -13.70 -10.15
C VAL A 257 -5.72 -13.69 -11.29
N VAL A 258 -6.09 -14.30 -12.42
CA VAL A 258 -5.42 -14.15 -13.70
C VAL A 258 -6.35 -13.40 -14.64
N LEU A 259 -6.08 -12.12 -14.86
CA LEU A 259 -6.85 -11.27 -15.76
C LEU A 259 -6.55 -11.57 -17.24
N GLN A 260 -7.45 -11.19 -18.12
CA GLN A 260 -7.10 -11.04 -19.54
C GLN A 260 -6.39 -9.68 -19.73
N GLU A 261 -5.46 -9.59 -20.67
CA GLU A 261 -4.77 -8.33 -20.98
C GLU A 261 -5.73 -7.18 -21.32
N SER A 262 -6.86 -7.52 -21.95
CA SER A 262 -7.93 -6.58 -22.32
C SER A 262 -8.71 -6.00 -21.12
N GLU A 263 -8.56 -6.58 -19.93
CA GLU A 263 -9.16 -6.05 -18.70
C GLU A 263 -8.29 -4.96 -18.05
N LEU A 264 -7.08 -4.73 -18.59
CA LEU A 264 -6.17 -3.69 -18.13
C LEU A 264 -6.26 -2.41 -18.98
N PRO A 265 -6.20 -1.21 -18.41
CA PRO A 265 -6.09 -0.93 -16.98
C PRO A 265 -7.42 -1.09 -16.23
N MET A 266 -7.39 -1.66 -15.03
CA MET A 266 -8.51 -1.62 -14.10
C MET A 266 -8.33 -0.40 -13.18
N ARG A 267 -9.33 0.49 -13.13
CA ARG A 267 -9.33 1.72 -12.32
C ARG A 267 -10.45 1.66 -11.30
N LEU A 268 -10.10 1.69 -10.03
CA LEU A 268 -11.03 1.55 -8.91
C LEU A 268 -10.90 2.74 -7.96
N THR A 269 -12.01 3.21 -7.40
CA THR A 269 -12.02 4.25 -6.37
C THR A 269 -13.05 3.96 -5.30
N ALA A 270 -12.75 4.38 -4.08
CA ALA A 270 -13.69 4.29 -2.96
C ALA A 270 -13.49 5.47 -2.01
N HIS A 271 -14.59 5.99 -1.47
CA HIS A 271 -14.60 6.87 -0.31
C HIS A 271 -14.85 6.02 0.94
N THR A 272 -13.90 6.00 1.85
CA THR A 272 -14.01 5.25 3.10
C THR A 272 -13.43 6.02 4.28
N PRO A 273 -13.91 5.74 5.52
CA PRO A 273 -13.10 6.00 6.69
C PRO A 273 -11.82 5.15 6.64
N CYS A 274 -10.75 5.69 7.20
CA CYS A 274 -9.45 5.05 7.34
C CYS A 274 -9.02 5.15 8.80
N PHE A 275 -8.36 4.09 9.30
CA PHE A 275 -8.01 3.97 10.71
C PHE A 275 -6.52 3.70 10.87
N ARG A 276 -5.79 4.58 11.58
CA ARG A 276 -4.36 4.44 11.84
C ARG A 276 -4.04 4.72 13.31
N SER A 277 -3.30 3.83 13.95
CA SER A 277 -2.89 4.03 15.36
C SER A 277 -1.82 5.11 15.52
N GLU A 278 -1.21 5.57 14.42
CA GLU A 278 -0.19 6.63 14.42
C GLU A 278 0.99 6.33 15.35
N ALA A 279 1.42 5.07 15.41
CA ALA A 279 2.39 4.55 16.37
C ALA A 279 3.74 5.27 16.36
N GLY A 280 4.16 5.87 15.26
CA GLY A 280 5.44 6.58 15.13
C GLY A 280 5.35 8.11 15.30
N SER A 281 4.18 8.66 15.64
CA SER A 281 3.92 10.10 15.56
C SER A 281 3.66 10.78 16.90
N TYR A 282 4.20 10.22 17.98
CA TYR A 282 4.03 10.79 19.33
C TYR A 282 4.52 12.25 19.37
N GLY A 283 3.65 13.16 19.86
CA GLY A 283 3.97 14.59 20.00
C GLY A 283 3.93 15.42 18.71
N ARG A 284 3.68 14.82 17.54
CA ARG A 284 3.56 15.55 16.26
C ARG A 284 2.10 15.86 15.95
N ASP A 285 1.83 17.08 15.45
CA ASP A 285 0.50 17.52 14.99
C ASP A 285 -0.64 17.13 15.97
N THR A 286 -0.42 17.42 17.25
CA THR A 286 -1.37 17.02 18.33
C THR A 286 -2.61 17.90 18.37
N ARG A 287 -2.55 19.11 17.77
CA ARG A 287 -3.67 20.04 17.66
C ARG A 287 -4.33 19.92 16.28
N GLY A 288 -5.65 19.86 16.25
CA GLY A 288 -6.44 19.91 15.04
C GLY A 288 -6.54 18.58 14.29
N MET A 289 -6.77 18.66 12.98
CA MET A 289 -7.17 17.53 12.13
C MET A 289 -6.05 17.02 11.22
N ILE A 290 -4.82 17.51 11.34
CA ILE A 290 -3.74 17.10 10.42
C ILE A 290 -3.40 15.63 10.59
N ARG A 291 -3.49 15.11 11.82
CA ARG A 291 -3.16 13.73 12.15
C ARG A 291 -4.21 13.13 13.09
N GLN A 292 -5.03 12.23 12.55
CA GLN A 292 -6.18 11.64 13.22
C GLN A 292 -6.10 10.11 13.19
N HIS A 293 -6.64 9.44 14.22
CA HIS A 293 -6.82 7.98 14.24
C HIS A 293 -7.90 7.52 13.27
N GLN A 294 -8.91 8.36 13.03
CA GLN A 294 -9.94 8.14 12.04
C GLN A 294 -10.04 9.35 11.12
N PHE A 295 -9.99 9.12 9.83
CA PHE A 295 -10.16 10.15 8.80
C PHE A 295 -10.76 9.55 7.53
N ASP A 296 -11.38 10.37 6.71
CA ASP A 296 -11.96 9.95 5.44
C ASP A 296 -11.01 10.22 4.28
N LYS A 297 -11.00 9.31 3.32
CA LYS A 297 -10.17 9.40 2.13
C LYS A 297 -10.92 8.87 0.90
N VAL A 298 -10.80 9.57 -0.20
CA VAL A 298 -11.12 9.04 -1.53
C VAL A 298 -9.83 8.46 -2.09
N GLU A 299 -9.79 7.15 -2.26
CA GLU A 299 -8.62 6.43 -2.76
C GLU A 299 -8.80 6.03 -4.20
N MET A 300 -7.72 6.11 -4.96
CA MET A 300 -7.61 5.64 -6.34
C MET A 300 -6.65 4.46 -6.39
N VAL A 301 -7.04 3.37 -7.05
CA VAL A 301 -6.19 2.21 -7.33
C VAL A 301 -6.22 1.93 -8.82
N GLN A 302 -5.06 1.67 -9.40
CA GLN A 302 -4.95 1.17 -10.77
C GLN A 302 -4.19 -0.15 -10.79
N ILE A 303 -4.73 -1.11 -11.53
CA ILE A 303 -4.08 -2.38 -11.88
C ILE A 303 -3.76 -2.29 -13.36
N VAL A 304 -2.48 -2.34 -13.71
CA VAL A 304 -2.04 -1.99 -15.07
C VAL A 304 -1.04 -2.99 -15.65
N HIS A 305 -0.91 -2.96 -16.96
CA HIS A 305 0.19 -3.62 -17.65
C HIS A 305 1.54 -3.03 -17.19
N PRO A 306 2.58 -3.85 -16.93
CA PRO A 306 3.88 -3.37 -16.44
C PRO A 306 4.47 -2.21 -17.26
N ASP A 307 4.41 -2.29 -18.60
CA ASP A 307 4.97 -1.27 -19.50
C ASP A 307 4.25 0.09 -19.42
N LYS A 308 3.06 0.14 -18.78
CA LYS A 308 2.23 1.34 -18.64
C LYS A 308 2.24 1.95 -17.24
N SER A 309 2.94 1.33 -16.29
CA SER A 309 2.78 1.72 -14.89
C SER A 309 3.34 3.11 -14.56
N TYR A 310 4.40 3.56 -15.23
CA TYR A 310 4.95 4.91 -15.01
C TYR A 310 4.14 6.00 -15.70
N GLU A 311 3.54 5.69 -16.87
CA GLU A 311 2.56 6.55 -17.50
C GLU A 311 1.31 6.70 -16.62
N ALA A 312 0.84 5.59 -16.04
CA ALA A 312 -0.27 5.56 -15.10
C ALA A 312 0.03 6.34 -13.79
N LEU A 313 1.29 6.33 -13.31
CA LEU A 313 1.71 7.13 -12.15
C LEU A 313 1.54 8.63 -12.42
N GLU A 314 2.01 9.11 -13.57
CA GLU A 314 1.86 10.52 -13.97
C GLU A 314 0.38 10.89 -14.16
N GLU A 315 -0.41 10.01 -14.74
CA GLU A 315 -1.85 10.21 -14.93
C GLU A 315 -2.58 10.29 -13.58
N MET A 316 -2.35 9.34 -12.67
CA MET A 316 -2.98 9.31 -11.34
C MET A 316 -2.59 10.55 -10.51
N THR A 317 -1.35 11.02 -10.63
CA THR A 317 -0.89 12.26 -9.99
C THR A 317 -1.70 13.45 -10.51
N ARG A 318 -1.90 13.57 -11.84
CA ARG A 318 -2.76 14.62 -12.42
C ARG A 318 -4.22 14.53 -11.95
N HIS A 319 -4.74 13.33 -11.74
CA HIS A 319 -6.10 13.16 -11.20
C HIS A 319 -6.22 13.75 -9.79
N ALA A 320 -5.23 13.55 -8.93
CA ALA A 320 -5.20 14.17 -7.61
C ALA A 320 -5.01 15.71 -7.71
N GLU A 321 -4.13 16.19 -8.59
CA GLU A 321 -3.92 17.63 -8.83
C GLU A 321 -5.21 18.33 -9.30
N THR A 322 -6.00 17.67 -10.14
CA THR A 322 -7.27 18.23 -10.65
C THR A 322 -8.24 18.57 -9.52
N VAL A 323 -8.29 17.78 -8.45
CA VAL A 323 -9.11 18.09 -7.26
C VAL A 323 -8.69 19.42 -6.64
N LEU A 324 -7.38 19.60 -6.41
CA LEU A 324 -6.82 20.83 -5.82
C LEU A 324 -7.03 22.04 -6.72
N GLN A 325 -6.85 21.88 -8.04
CA GLN A 325 -7.03 22.94 -9.03
C GLN A 325 -8.50 23.40 -9.06
N GLN A 326 -9.45 22.46 -9.09
CA GLN A 326 -10.88 22.81 -9.09
C GLN A 326 -11.33 23.45 -7.77
N LEU A 327 -10.68 23.09 -6.65
CA LEU A 327 -10.90 23.73 -5.36
C LEU A 327 -10.19 25.09 -5.23
N GLY A 328 -9.33 25.47 -6.20
CA GLY A 328 -8.56 26.70 -6.15
C GLY A 328 -7.50 26.75 -5.05
N LEU A 329 -7.00 25.58 -4.61
CA LEU A 329 -6.03 25.45 -3.53
C LEU A 329 -4.60 25.39 -4.09
N PRO A 330 -3.70 26.32 -3.71
CA PRO A 330 -2.30 26.27 -4.11
C PRO A 330 -1.59 25.03 -3.57
N TYR A 331 -0.80 24.37 -4.42
CA TYR A 331 -0.08 23.15 -4.04
C TYR A 331 1.26 23.03 -4.77
N ARG A 332 2.09 22.10 -4.30
CA ARG A 332 3.28 21.62 -5.01
C ARG A 332 3.30 20.10 -5.08
N VAL A 333 4.00 19.57 -6.07
CA VAL A 333 4.24 18.13 -6.25
C VAL A 333 5.69 17.84 -5.93
N MET A 334 5.92 16.90 -5.02
CA MET A 334 7.23 16.45 -4.57
C MET A 334 7.52 15.03 -5.06
N ALA A 335 8.66 14.82 -5.71
CA ALA A 335 9.18 13.47 -5.89
C ALA A 335 9.87 13.04 -4.60
N LEU A 336 9.38 12.00 -3.96
CA LEU A 336 9.99 11.50 -2.74
C LEU A 336 11.34 10.87 -3.03
N CYS A 337 12.30 11.11 -2.14
CA CYS A 337 13.60 10.47 -2.18
C CYS A 337 13.55 9.04 -1.61
N THR A 338 14.61 8.28 -1.83
CA THR A 338 14.71 6.88 -1.39
C THR A 338 14.48 6.70 0.11
N GLY A 339 14.86 7.66 0.93
CA GLY A 339 14.72 7.63 2.38
C GLY A 339 13.33 7.95 2.90
N ASP A 340 12.43 8.52 2.08
CA ASP A 340 11.09 8.94 2.50
C ASP A 340 9.95 8.13 1.89
N MET A 341 10.24 7.29 0.91
CA MET A 341 9.22 6.46 0.24
C MET A 341 8.61 5.40 1.14
N GLY A 342 7.31 5.11 0.95
CA GLY A 342 6.60 4.01 1.56
C GLY A 342 7.17 2.63 1.22
N PHE A 343 6.93 1.64 2.08
CA PHE A 343 7.52 0.30 2.03
C PHE A 343 7.33 -0.43 0.69
N GLY A 344 6.11 -0.38 0.13
CA GLY A 344 5.77 -1.07 -1.13
C GLY A 344 6.09 -0.29 -2.40
N ALA A 345 6.44 0.99 -2.29
CA ALA A 345 6.60 1.88 -3.43
C ALA A 345 7.97 1.74 -4.11
N ALA A 346 7.97 1.73 -5.44
CA ALA A 346 9.14 1.91 -6.28
C ALA A 346 9.39 3.39 -6.61
N LYS A 347 8.32 4.19 -6.73
CA LYS A 347 8.35 5.64 -6.90
C LYS A 347 7.08 6.27 -6.35
N THR A 348 7.22 7.42 -5.71
CA THR A 348 6.11 8.15 -5.10
C THR A 348 6.20 9.64 -5.44
N TYR A 349 5.04 10.23 -5.73
CA TYR A 349 4.83 11.66 -5.72
C TYR A 349 3.88 12.03 -4.58
N ASP A 350 4.27 13.02 -3.77
CA ASP A 350 3.39 13.65 -2.80
C ASP A 350 2.89 14.98 -3.33
N LEU A 351 1.60 15.24 -3.12
CA LEU A 351 1.03 16.56 -3.31
C LEU A 351 0.94 17.22 -1.94
N GLU A 352 1.46 18.43 -1.86
CA GLU A 352 1.42 19.22 -0.63
C GLU A 352 0.63 20.50 -0.88
N VAL A 353 -0.42 20.72 -0.08
CA VAL A 353 -1.28 21.91 -0.15
C VAL A 353 -0.77 23.02 0.75
N TRP A 354 -0.92 24.25 0.34
CA TRP A 354 -0.57 25.41 1.14
C TRP A 354 -1.53 25.59 2.31
N LEU A 355 -0.99 25.73 3.52
CA LEU A 355 -1.72 26.07 4.73
C LEU A 355 -1.27 27.45 5.25
N PRO A 356 -2.08 28.49 5.12
CA PRO A 356 -1.70 29.87 5.46
C PRO A 356 -1.31 30.06 6.93
N ALA A 357 -2.04 29.41 7.85
CA ALA A 357 -1.78 29.56 9.28
C ALA A 357 -0.42 28.98 9.72
N GLN A 358 0.05 27.95 9.02
CA GLN A 358 1.37 27.36 9.27
C GLN A 358 2.45 27.98 8.37
N ASN A 359 2.07 28.79 7.39
CA ASN A 359 2.96 29.36 6.38
C ASN A 359 3.83 28.30 5.72
N THR A 360 3.24 27.14 5.38
CA THR A 360 3.95 26.01 4.79
C THR A 360 3.03 25.15 3.92
N TYR A 361 3.65 24.28 3.11
CA TYR A 361 2.97 23.22 2.40
C TYR A 361 2.88 21.97 3.27
N ARG A 362 1.73 21.29 3.23
CA ARG A 362 1.49 20.05 3.97
C ARG A 362 0.96 18.96 3.03
N GLU A 363 1.45 17.76 3.17
CA GLU A 363 1.01 16.60 2.42
C GLU A 363 -0.51 16.41 2.51
N ILE A 364 -1.16 16.26 1.34
CA ILE A 364 -2.60 16.03 1.21
C ILE A 364 -2.91 14.78 0.37
N SER A 365 -1.97 14.35 -0.44
CA SER A 365 -2.04 13.13 -1.24
C SER A 365 -0.66 12.54 -1.42
N SER A 366 -0.60 11.21 -1.46
CA SER A 366 0.58 10.46 -1.84
C SER A 366 0.18 9.48 -2.95
N VAL A 367 0.91 9.48 -4.06
CA VAL A 367 0.62 8.66 -5.25
C VAL A 367 1.83 7.79 -5.55
N SER A 368 1.64 6.47 -5.50
CA SER A 368 2.74 5.50 -5.57
C SER A 368 2.55 4.47 -6.67
N ASN A 369 3.64 4.18 -7.37
CA ASN A 369 3.77 2.99 -8.20
C ASN A 369 4.49 1.90 -7.38
N CYS A 370 3.82 0.79 -7.14
CA CYS A 370 4.37 -0.36 -6.42
C CYS A 370 4.99 -1.41 -7.35
N GLU A 371 4.92 -1.18 -8.68
CA GLU A 371 5.30 -2.18 -9.67
C GLU A 371 4.68 -3.56 -9.37
N ALA A 372 5.43 -4.64 -9.47
CA ALA A 372 4.98 -5.99 -9.19
C ALA A 372 5.06 -6.39 -7.69
N PHE A 373 5.42 -5.47 -6.79
CA PHE A 373 5.65 -5.79 -5.39
C PHE A 373 4.41 -6.35 -4.67
N GLN A 374 3.27 -5.65 -4.81
CA GLN A 374 2.00 -6.10 -4.27
C GLN A 374 1.43 -7.27 -5.09
N ALA A 375 1.51 -7.21 -6.41
CA ALA A 375 1.04 -8.27 -7.30
C ALA A 375 1.70 -9.63 -6.99
N ARG A 376 2.99 -9.64 -6.62
CA ARG A 376 3.69 -10.87 -6.20
C ARG A 376 3.18 -11.41 -4.87
N ARG A 377 2.79 -10.56 -3.92
CA ARG A 377 2.13 -10.97 -2.66
C ARG A 377 0.73 -11.51 -2.91
N LEU A 378 -0.02 -10.85 -3.79
CA LEU A 378 -1.41 -11.14 -4.15
C LEU A 378 -1.56 -12.28 -5.16
N GLN A 379 -0.47 -12.74 -5.79
CA GLN A 379 -0.52 -13.62 -6.95
C GLN A 379 -1.40 -13.07 -8.08
N ALA A 380 -1.42 -11.75 -8.23
CA ALA A 380 -2.18 -11.03 -9.23
C ALA A 380 -1.45 -11.04 -10.58
N ARG A 381 -2.03 -11.65 -11.58
CA ARG A 381 -1.41 -11.89 -12.89
C ARG A 381 -2.36 -11.53 -14.01
N PHE A 382 -1.81 -11.38 -15.20
CA PHE A 382 -2.59 -11.32 -16.42
C PHE A 382 -2.00 -12.28 -17.46
N LYS A 383 -2.82 -12.69 -18.41
CA LYS A 383 -2.40 -13.50 -19.54
C LYS A 383 -2.01 -12.57 -20.68
N ASN A 384 -0.72 -12.55 -21.04
CA ASN A 384 -0.21 -11.74 -22.12
C ASN A 384 -0.61 -12.27 -23.51
N ALA A 385 -0.30 -11.53 -24.58
CA ALA A 385 -0.62 -11.90 -25.95
C ALA A 385 -0.03 -13.25 -26.40
N GLN A 386 1.03 -13.74 -25.75
CA GLN A 386 1.64 -15.05 -25.99
C GLN A 386 1.03 -16.17 -25.13
N GLY A 387 -0.01 -15.86 -24.35
CA GLY A 387 -0.69 -16.80 -23.46
C GLY A 387 0.09 -17.13 -22.16
N LYS A 388 1.14 -16.38 -21.83
CA LYS A 388 1.91 -16.54 -20.59
C LYS A 388 1.34 -15.66 -19.48
N ASN A 389 1.40 -16.17 -18.25
CA ASN A 389 1.02 -15.40 -17.09
C ASN A 389 2.17 -14.49 -16.64
N GLU A 390 1.89 -13.21 -16.54
CA GLU A 390 2.80 -12.18 -16.02
C GLU A 390 2.15 -11.47 -14.83
N LEU A 391 2.97 -10.94 -13.90
CA LEU A 391 2.47 -10.13 -12.80
C LEU A 391 2.00 -8.77 -13.32
N VAL A 392 0.86 -8.30 -12.83
CA VAL A 392 0.42 -6.92 -13.05
C VAL A 392 1.27 -5.95 -12.24
N HIS A 393 1.24 -4.66 -12.57
CA HIS A 393 1.69 -3.59 -11.69
C HIS A 393 0.50 -2.94 -10.98
N THR A 394 0.72 -2.50 -9.75
CA THR A 394 -0.31 -1.83 -8.93
C THR A 394 0.12 -0.42 -8.58
N LEU A 395 -0.84 0.49 -8.62
CA LEU A 395 -0.67 1.88 -8.19
C LEU A 395 -1.78 2.26 -7.22
N ASN A 396 -1.46 3.11 -6.29
CA ASN A 396 -2.43 3.70 -5.37
C ASN A 396 -2.16 5.19 -5.19
N GLY A 397 -3.19 5.95 -4.86
CA GLY A 397 -3.05 7.37 -4.55
C GLY A 397 -4.33 7.96 -3.98
N SER A 398 -4.17 8.94 -3.11
CA SER A 398 -5.32 9.66 -2.56
C SER A 398 -5.86 10.68 -3.56
N GLY A 399 -7.14 10.69 -3.72
CA GLY A 399 -7.79 11.67 -4.58
C GLY A 399 -8.95 12.45 -3.94
N LEU A 400 -8.82 12.96 -2.68
CA LEU A 400 -7.73 13.20 -1.72
C LEU A 400 -8.06 12.67 -0.32
N ALA A 401 -7.21 13.05 0.69
CA ALA A 401 -7.55 12.96 2.12
C ALA A 401 -8.59 14.05 2.47
N VAL A 402 -9.82 13.65 2.77
CA VAL A 402 -10.97 14.57 2.90
C VAL A 402 -10.78 15.53 4.07
N GLY A 403 -10.34 15.04 5.23
CA GLY A 403 -10.10 15.86 6.42
C GLY A 403 -9.03 16.93 6.21
N ARG A 404 -7.89 16.59 5.59
CA ARG A 404 -6.85 17.57 5.26
C ARG A 404 -7.31 18.57 4.20
N THR A 405 -8.15 18.16 3.26
CA THR A 405 -8.75 19.06 2.30
C THR A 405 -9.71 20.04 2.97
N LEU A 406 -10.49 19.58 3.96
CA LEU A 406 -11.31 20.45 4.79
C LEU A 406 -10.45 21.49 5.54
N VAL A 407 -9.33 21.07 6.14
CA VAL A 407 -8.36 21.98 6.76
C VAL A 407 -7.90 23.06 5.78
N ALA A 408 -7.49 22.65 4.57
CA ALA A 408 -7.01 23.57 3.56
C ALA A 408 -8.10 24.55 3.10
N VAL A 409 -9.35 24.11 2.94
CA VAL A 409 -10.47 24.97 2.59
C VAL A 409 -10.75 25.97 3.72
N LEU A 410 -10.82 25.53 4.98
CA LEU A 410 -11.04 26.41 6.13
C LEU A 410 -9.99 27.52 6.21
N GLU A 411 -8.71 27.16 6.06
CA GLU A 411 -7.62 28.12 6.19
C GLU A 411 -7.48 29.04 4.98
N ASN A 412 -7.63 28.54 3.74
CA ASN A 412 -7.46 29.36 2.52
C ASN A 412 -8.68 30.22 2.21
N TYR A 413 -9.88 29.84 2.63
CA TYR A 413 -11.15 30.53 2.33
C TYR A 413 -11.74 31.31 3.51
N GLN A 414 -11.00 31.43 4.63
CA GLN A 414 -11.40 32.20 5.79
C GLN A 414 -11.53 33.70 5.47
N GLN A 415 -12.45 34.36 6.14
CA GLN A 415 -12.71 35.79 6.02
C GLN A 415 -12.42 36.51 7.37
N ALA A 416 -12.24 37.83 7.31
CA ALA A 416 -11.94 38.65 8.48
C ALA A 416 -12.99 38.56 9.60
N ASP A 417 -14.24 38.27 9.26
CA ASP A 417 -15.35 38.13 10.19
C ASP A 417 -15.51 36.70 10.77
N GLY A 418 -14.57 35.82 10.50
CA GLY A 418 -14.60 34.42 10.98
C GLY A 418 -15.44 33.46 10.13
N SER A 419 -16.07 33.95 9.07
CA SER A 419 -16.76 33.08 8.11
C SER A 419 -15.80 32.43 7.13
N VAL A 420 -16.30 31.43 6.41
CA VAL A 420 -15.55 30.73 5.34
C VAL A 420 -16.35 30.75 4.05
N THR A 421 -15.75 31.23 2.98
CA THR A 421 -16.35 31.15 1.64
C THR A 421 -16.32 29.71 1.16
N VAL A 422 -17.44 29.20 0.66
CA VAL A 422 -17.52 27.86 0.06
C VAL A 422 -16.94 27.92 -1.36
N PRO A 423 -15.92 27.11 -1.70
CA PRO A 423 -15.43 26.98 -3.06
C PRO A 423 -16.57 26.76 -4.06
N GLU A 424 -16.52 27.40 -5.21
CA GLU A 424 -17.63 27.40 -6.18
C GLU A 424 -18.07 25.98 -6.58
N VAL A 425 -17.10 25.09 -6.82
CA VAL A 425 -17.36 23.69 -7.21
C VAL A 425 -18.08 22.88 -6.14
N LEU A 426 -18.06 23.32 -4.87
CA LEU A 426 -18.73 22.64 -3.76
C LEU A 426 -20.14 23.18 -3.52
N ARG A 427 -20.53 24.34 -4.06
CA ARG A 427 -21.84 24.96 -3.80
C ARG A 427 -23.02 24.08 -4.19
N PRO A 428 -23.00 23.33 -5.32
CA PRO A 428 -24.07 22.37 -5.62
C PRO A 428 -24.24 21.29 -4.53
N TYR A 429 -23.16 20.77 -3.99
CA TYR A 429 -23.15 19.76 -2.92
C TYR A 429 -23.57 20.35 -1.56
N MET A 430 -23.40 21.66 -1.40
CA MET A 430 -23.82 22.43 -0.23
C MET A 430 -25.26 22.98 -0.32
N GLY A 431 -26.00 22.64 -1.42
CA GLY A 431 -27.35 23.14 -1.64
C GLY A 431 -27.41 24.64 -1.91
N GLY A 432 -26.39 25.17 -2.59
CA GLY A 432 -26.27 26.57 -2.95
C GLY A 432 -25.71 27.48 -1.86
N ILE A 433 -25.29 26.93 -0.71
CA ILE A 433 -24.66 27.73 0.35
C ILE A 433 -23.29 28.21 -0.16
N GLU A 434 -23.09 29.54 -0.14
CA GLU A 434 -21.88 30.18 -0.60
C GLU A 434 -20.92 30.54 0.55
N ARG A 435 -21.41 30.58 1.79
CA ARG A 435 -20.65 31.04 2.94
C ARG A 435 -21.11 30.33 4.21
N LEU A 436 -20.16 29.90 5.02
CA LEU A 436 -20.38 29.40 6.37
C LEU A 436 -20.08 30.53 7.36
N ALA A 437 -21.04 30.88 8.18
CA ALA A 437 -20.88 31.90 9.24
C ALA A 437 -20.96 31.25 10.62
N PRO A 438 -20.20 31.76 11.62
CA PRO A 438 -20.27 31.33 13.01
C PRO A 438 -21.66 31.42 13.63
#